data_805ccfd11fdd8af6f9779334daaec032
#
_entry.id   805ccfd11fdd8af6f9779334daaec032
#
_cell.length_a   1.000
_cell.length_b   1.000
_cell.length_c   1.000
_cell.angle_alpha   90.00
_cell.angle_beta   90.00
_cell.angle_gamma   90.00
#
_symmetry.space_group_name_H-M   'P 1'
#
loop_
_entity.id
_entity.type
_entity.pdbx_description
1 polymer ?
#
loop_
_entity_poly.entity_id
_entity_poly.type
_entity_poly.pdbx_seq_one_letter_code
_entity_poly.pdbx_strand_id
1 'polypeptide(L)'
;VPAFHEALFRDANETRAVLNIGGISNISILPPDSPSFGFDTGPGNMLMDAWMQHIWQQPYDKNGEKAAQGEILPDLLASLLDHPYFSRPYPKSTGRELFSLSWLQGRLKGNEKPEDVIRTLVFYTAQTIFDATKQAAPAIHHLYICGGGIRNPVLMQDLETLFSPDTKLHSTAKLHLDPQWVEAAAFGWLAACWMNKIPS
;
A
#
# COMPACT_ATOMS: atom_id res chain seq x y z
N VAL A 1 5.25 8.20 -11.40
CA VAL A 1 4.12 8.45 -10.47
C VAL A 1 4.41 9.60 -9.50
N PRO A 2 5.60 9.70 -8.82
CA PRO A 2 5.84 10.82 -7.90
C PRO A 2 5.69 12.22 -8.53
N ALA A 3 6.16 12.42 -9.76
CA ALA A 3 6.03 13.70 -10.46
C ALA A 3 4.56 14.11 -10.70
N PHE A 4 3.69 13.15 -11.04
CA PHE A 4 2.25 13.40 -11.14
C PHE A 4 1.64 13.78 -9.79
N HIS A 5 1.97 13.03 -8.73
CA HIS A 5 1.51 13.34 -7.38
C HIS A 5 2.01 14.71 -6.91
N GLU A 6 3.25 15.05 -7.22
CA GLU A 6 3.81 16.36 -6.94
C GLU A 6 3.03 17.48 -7.62
N ALA A 7 2.77 17.34 -8.92
CA ALA A 7 2.05 18.34 -9.70
C ALA A 7 0.62 18.61 -9.18
N LEU A 8 -0.06 17.59 -8.60
CA LEU A 8 -1.45 17.71 -8.17
C LEU A 8 -1.63 17.90 -6.66
N PHE A 9 -0.75 17.34 -5.84
CA PHE A 9 -1.03 17.16 -4.42
C PHE A 9 0.00 17.80 -3.50
N ARG A 10 1.13 18.33 -4.03
CA ARG A 10 2.13 19.02 -3.22
C ARG A 10 1.52 20.23 -2.53
N ASP A 11 1.91 20.44 -1.29
CA ASP A 11 1.55 21.63 -0.51
C ASP A 11 2.81 22.42 -0.15
N ALA A 12 2.70 23.75 -0.09
CA ALA A 12 3.83 24.62 0.21
C ALA A 12 4.17 24.67 1.72
N ASN A 13 3.28 24.22 2.59
CA ASN A 13 3.39 24.39 4.04
C ASN A 13 3.51 23.07 4.81
N GLU A 14 3.27 21.92 4.15
CA GLU A 14 3.29 20.63 4.82
C GLU A 14 3.85 19.51 3.93
N THR A 15 4.46 18.51 4.57
CA THR A 15 4.79 17.25 3.88
C THR A 15 3.53 16.41 3.75
N ARG A 16 3.13 16.13 2.51
CA ARG A 16 2.06 15.17 2.19
C ARG A 16 2.64 13.85 1.72
N ALA A 17 1.90 12.78 1.91
CA ALA A 17 2.18 11.53 1.24
C ALA A 17 0.94 11.00 0.53
N VAL A 18 1.17 10.34 -0.60
CA VAL A 18 0.14 9.66 -1.38
C VAL A 18 0.48 8.18 -1.44
N LEU A 19 -0.40 7.36 -0.90
CA LEU A 19 -0.29 5.92 -0.84
C LEU A 19 -1.25 5.29 -1.85
N ASN A 20 -0.71 4.55 -2.81
CA ASN A 20 -1.51 3.73 -3.72
C ASN A 20 -1.45 2.26 -3.26
N ILE A 21 -2.61 1.68 -2.93
CA ILE A 21 -2.73 0.27 -2.54
C ILE A 21 -3.35 -0.50 -3.72
N GLY A 22 -2.50 -0.88 -4.66
CA GLY A 22 -2.80 -1.80 -5.76
C GLY A 22 -2.40 -3.24 -5.42
N GLY A 23 -2.01 -4.03 -6.41
CA GLY A 23 -1.39 -5.34 -6.18
C GLY A 23 -0.09 -5.20 -5.39
N ILE A 24 0.73 -4.22 -5.73
CA ILE A 24 1.85 -3.72 -4.93
C ILE A 24 1.42 -2.40 -4.32
N SER A 25 1.84 -2.14 -3.10
CA SER A 25 1.64 -0.87 -2.43
C SER A 25 2.85 0.04 -2.65
N ASN A 26 2.61 1.28 -3.05
CA ASN A 26 3.65 2.28 -3.25
C ASN A 26 3.27 3.62 -2.65
N ILE A 27 4.28 4.37 -2.23
CA ILE A 27 4.12 5.68 -1.58
C ILE A 27 4.91 6.74 -2.32
N SER A 28 4.35 7.93 -2.43
CA SER A 28 5.04 9.16 -2.84
C SER A 28 5.08 10.12 -1.68
N ILE A 29 6.25 10.60 -1.33
CA ILE A 29 6.48 11.63 -0.30
C ILE A 29 6.69 12.96 -1.02
N LEU A 30 5.93 13.97 -0.61
CA LEU A 30 5.84 15.28 -1.25
C LEU A 30 6.22 16.37 -0.22
N PRO A 31 7.53 16.57 0.02
CA PRO A 31 7.98 17.62 0.94
C PRO A 31 7.76 19.01 0.32
N PRO A 32 7.53 20.07 1.13
CA PRO A 32 7.37 21.43 0.62
C PRO A 32 8.65 21.96 -0.04
N ASP A 33 9.82 21.71 0.56
CA ASP A 33 11.08 22.38 0.24
C ASP A 33 12.15 21.47 -0.38
N SER A 34 11.80 20.24 -0.78
CA SER A 34 12.76 19.30 -1.37
C SER A 34 12.10 18.46 -2.47
N PRO A 35 12.89 17.80 -3.33
CA PRO A 35 12.33 16.97 -4.39
C PRO A 35 11.43 15.85 -3.84
N SER A 36 10.30 15.62 -4.51
CA SER A 36 9.43 14.50 -4.23
C SER A 36 10.09 13.18 -4.64
N PHE A 37 9.81 12.13 -3.88
CA PHE A 37 10.31 10.80 -4.18
C PHE A 37 9.24 9.75 -3.88
N GLY A 38 9.42 8.54 -4.40
CA GLY A 38 8.49 7.44 -4.15
C GLY A 38 9.17 6.10 -4.28
N PHE A 39 8.56 5.09 -3.66
CA PHE A 39 9.05 3.72 -3.67
C PHE A 39 7.94 2.74 -3.29
N ASP A 40 8.17 1.45 -3.54
CA ASP A 40 7.24 0.40 -3.16
C ASP A 40 7.42 0.04 -1.67
N THR A 41 6.32 0.05 -0.92
CA THR A 41 6.34 -0.30 0.50
C THR A 41 6.36 -1.82 0.71
N GLY A 42 5.82 -2.58 -0.25
CA GLY A 42 5.73 -4.03 -0.23
C GLY A 42 4.49 -4.53 -0.96
N PRO A 43 4.05 -5.76 -0.69
CA PRO A 43 2.78 -6.26 -1.21
C PRO A 43 1.61 -5.40 -0.76
N GLY A 44 0.73 -5.06 -1.71
CA GLY A 44 -0.58 -4.53 -1.43
C GLY A 44 -1.61 -5.67 -1.39
N ASN A 45 -2.52 -5.70 -2.37
CA ASN A 45 -3.58 -6.73 -2.44
C ASN A 45 -3.09 -8.07 -2.98
N MET A 46 -1.93 -8.13 -3.64
CA MET A 46 -1.53 -9.29 -4.45
C MET A 46 -1.48 -10.62 -3.69
N LEU A 47 -0.99 -10.65 -2.44
CA LEU A 47 -0.96 -11.88 -1.64
C LEU A 47 -2.35 -12.26 -1.11
N MET A 48 -3.14 -11.26 -0.72
CA MET A 48 -4.52 -11.46 -0.32
C MET A 48 -5.36 -12.03 -1.48
N ASP A 49 -5.26 -11.45 -2.66
CA ASP A 49 -5.97 -11.90 -3.86
C ASP A 49 -5.52 -13.30 -4.27
N ALA A 50 -4.22 -13.59 -4.23
CA ALA A 50 -3.69 -14.92 -4.54
C ALA A 50 -4.18 -15.98 -3.53
N TRP A 51 -4.26 -15.64 -2.25
CA TRP A 51 -4.80 -16.52 -1.21
C TRP A 51 -6.31 -16.75 -1.38
N MET A 52 -7.07 -15.69 -1.65
CA MET A 52 -8.50 -15.77 -1.96
C MET A 52 -8.78 -16.67 -3.16
N GLN A 53 -8.01 -16.49 -4.24
CA GLN A 53 -8.12 -17.34 -5.42
C GLN A 53 -7.78 -18.79 -5.14
N HIS A 54 -6.73 -19.04 -4.33
CA HIS A 54 -6.29 -20.39 -3.99
C HIS A 54 -7.31 -21.16 -3.14
N ILE A 55 -7.85 -20.54 -2.11
CA ILE A 55 -8.70 -21.20 -1.11
C ILE A 55 -10.18 -21.17 -1.50
N TRP A 56 -10.69 -20.00 -1.87
CA TRP A 56 -12.14 -19.79 -2.11
C TRP A 56 -12.52 -19.63 -3.57
N GLN A 57 -11.57 -19.68 -4.50
CA GLN A 57 -11.78 -19.47 -5.93
C GLN A 57 -12.45 -18.10 -6.21
N GLN A 58 -12.12 -17.10 -5.40
CA GLN A 58 -12.60 -15.74 -5.51
C GLN A 58 -11.46 -14.78 -5.86
N PRO A 59 -11.68 -13.75 -6.68
CA PRO A 59 -10.62 -12.88 -7.15
C PRO A 59 -10.04 -11.97 -6.06
N TYR A 60 -10.81 -11.65 -5.03
CA TYR A 60 -10.41 -10.81 -3.89
C TYR A 60 -11.36 -10.99 -2.71
N ASP A 61 -10.95 -10.56 -1.51
CA ASP A 61 -11.78 -10.55 -0.30
C ASP A 61 -12.72 -9.33 -0.30
N LYS A 62 -13.95 -9.55 -0.73
CA LYS A 62 -14.93 -8.47 -0.82
C LYS A 62 -15.22 -7.90 0.58
N ASN A 63 -15.00 -6.59 0.74
CA ASN A 63 -15.18 -5.86 1.99
C ASN A 63 -14.38 -6.42 3.19
N GLY A 64 -13.34 -7.22 2.95
CA GLY A 64 -12.58 -7.86 4.03
C GLY A 64 -13.36 -8.92 4.82
N GLU A 65 -14.42 -9.51 4.22
CA GLU A 65 -15.34 -10.44 4.91
C GLU A 65 -14.64 -11.68 5.47
N LYS A 66 -13.64 -12.21 4.75
CA LYS A 66 -12.85 -13.35 5.21
C LYS A 66 -11.83 -12.96 6.26
N ALA A 67 -11.12 -11.85 6.02
CA ALA A 67 -10.16 -11.32 6.98
C ALA A 67 -10.80 -10.95 8.32
N ALA A 68 -12.02 -10.40 8.31
CA ALA A 68 -12.76 -10.05 9.53
C ALA A 68 -13.14 -11.26 10.42
N GLN A 69 -13.10 -12.49 9.89
CA GLN A 69 -13.42 -13.71 10.62
C GLN A 69 -12.18 -14.38 11.25
N GLY A 70 -10.98 -13.93 10.86
CA GLY A 70 -9.72 -14.52 11.30
C GLY A 70 -9.04 -13.73 12.41
N GLU A 71 -8.00 -14.35 12.95
CA GLU A 71 -7.08 -13.74 13.92
C GLU A 71 -5.69 -13.61 13.32
N ILE A 72 -4.91 -12.62 13.78
CA ILE A 72 -3.53 -12.46 13.36
C ILE A 72 -2.69 -13.60 13.95
N LEU A 73 -1.92 -14.30 13.12
CA LEU A 73 -0.96 -15.32 13.49
C LEU A 73 0.42 -14.69 13.72
N PRO A 74 0.88 -14.50 14.97
CA PRO A 74 2.10 -13.77 15.25
C PRO A 74 3.35 -14.38 14.61
N ASP A 75 3.47 -15.72 14.63
CA ASP A 75 4.61 -16.43 14.04
C ASP A 75 4.67 -16.25 12.53
N LEU A 76 3.53 -16.33 11.86
CA LEU A 76 3.42 -16.10 10.41
C LEU A 76 3.78 -14.64 10.09
N LEU A 77 3.20 -13.69 10.81
CA LEU A 77 3.47 -12.26 10.62
C LEU A 77 4.97 -11.96 10.76
N ALA A 78 5.60 -12.47 11.82
CA ALA A 78 7.04 -12.30 12.03
C ALA A 78 7.86 -12.87 10.86
N SER A 79 7.51 -14.08 10.39
CA SER A 79 8.16 -14.72 9.26
C SER A 79 7.98 -13.95 7.93
N LEU A 80 6.83 -13.31 7.73
CA LEU A 80 6.56 -12.49 6.53
C LEU A 80 7.35 -11.18 6.57
N LEU A 81 7.46 -10.55 7.75
CA LEU A 81 8.20 -9.29 7.95
C LEU A 81 9.72 -9.48 7.87
N ASP A 82 10.22 -10.69 8.13
CA ASP A 82 11.65 -11.04 8.05
C ASP A 82 12.11 -11.26 6.58
N HIS A 83 11.61 -10.46 5.65
CA HIS A 83 12.03 -10.51 4.26
C HIS A 83 13.09 -9.44 3.98
N PRO A 84 14.24 -9.76 3.33
CA PRO A 84 15.35 -8.81 3.09
C PRO A 84 14.95 -7.55 2.32
N TYR A 85 13.83 -7.57 1.59
CA TYR A 85 13.30 -6.42 0.89
C TYR A 85 13.04 -5.23 1.84
N PHE A 86 12.54 -5.49 3.05
CA PHE A 86 12.12 -4.42 3.96
C PHE A 86 13.31 -3.64 4.54
N SER A 87 14.45 -4.27 4.67
CA SER A 87 15.71 -3.61 5.13
C SER A 87 16.44 -2.83 4.03
N ARG A 88 16.00 -2.93 2.76
CA ARG A 88 16.63 -2.16 1.67
C ARG A 88 16.37 -0.66 1.82
N PRO A 89 17.36 0.18 1.52
CA PRO A 89 17.14 1.63 1.47
C PRO A 89 16.19 2.00 0.33
N TYR A 90 15.46 3.10 0.49
CA TYR A 90 14.69 3.68 -0.61
C TYR A 90 15.57 4.64 -1.46
N PRO A 91 15.22 4.85 -2.77
CA PRO A 91 14.08 4.26 -3.49
C PRO A 91 14.29 2.78 -3.77
N LYS A 92 13.23 1.98 -3.58
CA LYS A 92 13.22 0.52 -3.83
C LYS A 92 11.95 0.11 -4.55
N SER A 93 12.03 -0.94 -5.35
CA SER A 93 10.89 -1.51 -6.08
C SER A 93 10.76 -3.00 -5.82
N THR A 94 9.57 -3.53 -5.97
CA THR A 94 9.26 -4.95 -5.84
C THR A 94 8.23 -5.39 -6.86
N GLY A 95 8.02 -6.69 -6.97
CA GLY A 95 7.10 -7.29 -7.90
C GLY A 95 6.62 -8.66 -7.44
N ARG A 96 5.82 -9.30 -8.28
CA ARG A 96 5.24 -10.62 -8.02
C ARG A 96 6.28 -11.74 -7.92
N GLU A 97 7.47 -11.51 -8.40
CA GLU A 97 8.60 -12.44 -8.35
C GLU A 97 9.13 -12.62 -6.91
N LEU A 98 9.04 -11.59 -6.06
CA LEU A 98 9.48 -11.66 -4.66
C LEU A 98 8.38 -12.15 -3.72
N PHE A 99 7.15 -11.75 -3.96
CA PHE A 99 6.00 -12.02 -3.10
C PHE A 99 4.94 -12.82 -3.86
N SER A 100 5.16 -14.12 -3.97
CA SER A 100 4.26 -15.05 -4.68
C SER A 100 3.46 -15.92 -3.73
N LEU A 101 2.41 -16.59 -4.22
CA LEU A 101 1.66 -17.57 -3.43
C LEU A 101 2.58 -18.70 -2.95
N SER A 102 3.50 -19.19 -3.78
CA SER A 102 4.46 -20.22 -3.38
C SER A 102 5.40 -19.76 -2.27
N TRP A 103 5.82 -18.49 -2.28
CA TRP A 103 6.59 -17.88 -1.20
C TRP A 103 5.80 -17.85 0.12
N LEU A 104 4.51 -17.50 0.07
CA LEU A 104 3.62 -17.54 1.23
C LEU A 104 3.46 -18.98 1.75
N GLN A 105 3.14 -19.94 0.85
CA GLN A 105 2.93 -21.34 1.21
C GLN A 105 4.16 -21.98 1.89
N GLY A 106 5.37 -21.58 1.48
CA GLY A 106 6.60 -22.02 2.14
C GLY A 106 6.79 -21.54 3.59
N ARG A 107 5.94 -20.63 4.07
CA ARG A 107 5.94 -20.09 5.45
C ARG A 107 4.81 -20.64 6.31
N LEU A 108 3.86 -21.33 5.71
CA LEU A 108 2.75 -21.94 6.43
C LEU A 108 3.19 -23.30 7.01
N LYS A 109 2.67 -23.63 8.19
CA LYS A 109 2.84 -24.96 8.83
C LYS A 109 1.86 -25.99 8.28
N GLY A 110 0.84 -25.54 7.55
CA GLY A 110 -0.17 -26.39 6.90
C GLY A 110 -1.39 -26.73 7.75
N ASN A 111 -1.49 -26.16 8.93
CA ASN A 111 -2.63 -26.36 9.86
C ASN A 111 -3.32 -25.05 10.25
N GLU A 112 -2.94 -23.92 9.62
CA GLU A 112 -3.55 -22.63 9.86
C GLU A 112 -4.96 -22.58 9.27
N LYS A 113 -5.87 -21.90 9.97
CA LYS A 113 -7.17 -21.59 9.41
C LYS A 113 -7.02 -20.59 8.27
N PRO A 114 -7.66 -20.82 7.13
CA PRO A 114 -7.56 -19.92 5.98
C PRO A 114 -7.92 -18.46 6.29
N GLU A 115 -8.89 -18.23 7.16
CA GLU A 115 -9.32 -16.90 7.61
C GLU A 115 -8.23 -16.21 8.44
N ASP A 116 -7.48 -16.93 9.24
CA ASP A 116 -6.36 -16.39 10.03
C ASP A 116 -5.19 -16.01 9.12
N VAL A 117 -4.95 -16.79 8.08
CA VAL A 117 -3.92 -16.46 7.09
C VAL A 117 -4.26 -15.16 6.38
N ILE A 118 -5.48 -14.99 5.83
CA ILE A 118 -5.83 -13.76 5.14
C ILE A 118 -5.88 -12.56 6.10
N ARG A 119 -6.32 -12.75 7.35
CA ARG A 119 -6.28 -11.69 8.37
C ARG A 119 -4.84 -11.23 8.64
N THR A 120 -3.92 -12.19 8.72
CA THR A 120 -2.49 -11.89 8.88
C THR A 120 -1.92 -11.16 7.68
N LEU A 121 -2.30 -11.52 6.44
CA LEU A 121 -1.87 -10.85 5.23
C LEU A 121 -2.37 -9.40 5.14
N VAL A 122 -3.61 -9.13 5.59
CA VAL A 122 -4.15 -7.76 5.66
C VAL A 122 -3.32 -6.93 6.63
N PHE A 123 -3.06 -7.43 7.83
CA PHE A 123 -2.25 -6.72 8.82
C PHE A 123 -0.79 -6.57 8.38
N TYR A 124 -0.21 -7.58 7.74
CA TYR A 124 1.11 -7.52 7.14
C TYR A 124 1.24 -6.37 6.12
N THR A 125 0.25 -6.22 5.25
CA THR A 125 0.20 -5.09 4.31
C THR A 125 0.15 -3.75 5.05
N ALA A 126 -0.71 -3.62 6.06
CA ALA A 126 -0.78 -2.41 6.87
C ALA A 126 0.54 -2.09 7.59
N GLN A 127 1.16 -3.11 8.19
CA GLN A 127 2.43 -2.96 8.92
C GLN A 127 3.59 -2.54 7.99
N THR A 128 3.72 -3.17 6.82
CA THR A 128 4.78 -2.80 5.87
C THR A 128 4.63 -1.38 5.32
N ILE A 129 3.38 -0.94 5.11
CA ILE A 129 3.07 0.44 4.73
C ILE A 129 3.47 1.40 5.86
N PHE A 130 3.08 1.10 7.09
CA PHE A 130 3.38 1.93 8.25
C PHE A 130 4.89 2.07 8.46
N ASP A 131 5.63 0.96 8.52
CA ASP A 131 7.07 0.96 8.76
C ASP A 131 7.83 1.74 7.67
N ALA A 132 7.50 1.49 6.40
CA ALA A 132 8.10 2.19 5.27
C ALA A 132 7.80 3.70 5.29
N THR A 133 6.57 4.08 5.64
CA THR A 133 6.16 5.49 5.74
C THR A 133 6.88 6.21 6.87
N LYS A 134 6.93 5.60 8.06
CA LYS A 134 7.62 6.19 9.23
C LYS A 134 9.13 6.29 9.01
N GLN A 135 9.73 5.35 8.31
CA GLN A 135 11.14 5.42 7.94
C GLN A 135 11.44 6.58 6.98
N ALA A 136 10.58 6.80 5.99
CA ALA A 136 10.79 7.80 4.94
C ALA A 136 10.32 9.21 5.34
N ALA A 137 9.26 9.32 6.15
CA ALA A 137 8.63 10.56 6.55
C ALA A 137 8.06 10.45 7.99
N PRO A 138 8.92 10.47 9.02
CA PRO A 138 8.50 10.25 10.41
C PRO A 138 7.51 11.28 10.93
N ALA A 139 7.55 12.50 10.41
CA ALA A 139 6.71 13.64 10.81
C ALA A 139 5.54 13.92 9.86
N ILE A 140 5.05 12.91 9.13
CA ILE A 140 3.91 13.08 8.23
C ILE A 140 2.61 13.24 9.04
N HIS A 141 1.81 14.27 8.69
CA HIS A 141 0.52 14.54 9.33
C HIS A 141 -0.68 14.08 8.48
N HIS A 142 -0.52 14.01 7.15
CA HIS A 142 -1.59 13.66 6.23
C HIS A 142 -1.13 12.61 5.21
N LEU A 143 -1.83 11.47 5.19
CA LEU A 143 -1.64 10.37 4.25
C LEU A 143 -2.89 10.23 3.36
N TYR A 144 -2.75 10.47 2.08
CA TYR A 144 -3.83 10.36 1.09
C TYR A 144 -3.76 9.01 0.40
N ILE A 145 -4.85 8.25 0.46
CA ILE A 145 -4.90 6.85 0.02
C ILE A 145 -5.73 6.73 -1.25
N CYS A 146 -5.21 5.96 -2.21
CA CYS A 146 -5.89 5.57 -3.45
C CYS A 146 -5.65 4.09 -3.77
N GLY A 147 -6.20 3.64 -4.90
CA GLY A 147 -6.12 2.24 -5.33
C GLY A 147 -7.22 1.36 -4.74
N GLY A 148 -7.23 0.10 -5.16
CA GLY A 148 -8.28 -0.86 -4.80
C GLY A 148 -8.34 -1.21 -3.32
N GLY A 149 -7.20 -1.17 -2.62
CA GLY A 149 -7.09 -1.51 -1.20
C GLY A 149 -7.91 -0.63 -0.26
N ILE A 150 -8.23 0.61 -0.66
CA ILE A 150 -9.10 1.50 0.13
C ILE A 150 -10.52 0.93 0.36
N ARG A 151 -10.93 -0.05 -0.45
CA ARG A 151 -12.24 -0.72 -0.32
C ARG A 151 -12.25 -1.85 0.71
N ASN A 152 -11.10 -2.19 1.29
CA ASN A 152 -11.02 -3.18 2.35
C ASN A 152 -11.08 -2.49 3.72
N PRO A 153 -12.23 -2.51 4.43
CA PRO A 153 -12.39 -1.80 5.68
C PRO A 153 -11.50 -2.35 6.81
N VAL A 154 -11.14 -3.65 6.76
CA VAL A 154 -10.23 -4.26 7.75
C VAL A 154 -8.83 -3.68 7.59
N LEU A 155 -8.35 -3.57 6.34
CA LEU A 155 -7.05 -2.94 6.04
C LEU A 155 -7.05 -1.46 6.47
N MET A 156 -8.12 -0.73 6.16
CA MET A 156 -8.23 0.68 6.53
C MET A 156 -8.24 0.89 8.04
N GLN A 157 -8.94 0.03 8.79
CA GLN A 157 -8.95 0.06 10.25
C GLN A 157 -7.57 -0.23 10.85
N ASP A 158 -6.84 -1.21 10.31
CA ASP A 158 -5.46 -1.50 10.74
C ASP A 158 -4.55 -0.30 10.49
N LEU A 159 -4.63 0.31 9.31
CA LEU A 159 -3.88 1.52 8.99
C LEU A 159 -4.23 2.69 9.92
N GLU A 160 -5.51 2.95 10.17
CA GLU A 160 -5.95 3.98 11.11
C GLU A 160 -5.39 3.75 12.51
N THR A 161 -5.39 2.50 12.97
CA THR A 161 -4.84 2.13 14.28
C THR A 161 -3.34 2.37 14.36
N LEU A 162 -2.58 1.95 13.34
CA LEU A 162 -1.13 2.10 13.29
C LEU A 162 -0.68 3.56 13.20
N PHE A 163 -1.39 4.38 12.42
CA PHE A 163 -1.03 5.77 12.18
C PHE A 163 -1.56 6.76 13.23
N SER A 164 -2.55 6.36 14.05
CA SER A 164 -3.13 7.20 15.11
C SER A 164 -2.14 7.41 16.28
N PRO A 165 -2.14 8.59 16.93
CA PRO A 165 -2.89 9.80 16.59
C PRO A 165 -2.15 10.75 15.64
N ASP A 166 -0.92 10.42 15.24
CA ASP A 166 0.04 11.35 14.62
C ASP A 166 -0.30 11.70 13.17
N THR A 167 -0.87 10.74 12.43
CA THR A 167 -1.12 10.87 11.00
C THR A 167 -2.60 10.65 10.70
N LYS A 168 -3.23 11.61 10.02
CA LYS A 168 -4.62 11.49 9.56
C LYS A 168 -4.68 10.84 8.18
N LEU A 169 -5.48 9.80 8.05
CA LEU A 169 -5.72 9.10 6.80
C LEU A 169 -6.89 9.74 6.04
N HIS A 170 -6.72 9.91 4.74
CA HIS A 170 -7.73 10.49 3.86
C HIS A 170 -7.78 9.73 2.54
N SER A 171 -8.95 9.68 1.91
CA SER A 171 -9.03 9.34 0.49
C SER A 171 -8.53 10.49 -0.38
N THR A 172 -7.93 10.20 -1.54
CA THR A 172 -7.58 11.22 -2.55
C THR A 172 -8.80 11.99 -3.07
N ALA A 173 -10.03 11.49 -2.85
CA ALA A 173 -11.25 12.24 -3.10
C ALA A 173 -11.31 13.59 -2.34
N LYS A 174 -10.65 13.69 -1.17
CA LYS A 174 -10.51 14.94 -0.42
C LYS A 174 -9.68 15.99 -1.17
N LEU A 175 -8.83 15.53 -2.09
CA LEU A 175 -8.04 16.37 -3.00
C LEU A 175 -8.67 16.45 -4.41
N HIS A 176 -9.98 16.22 -4.51
CA HIS A 176 -10.79 16.29 -5.73
C HIS A 176 -10.41 15.28 -6.82
N LEU A 177 -9.72 14.18 -6.45
CA LEU A 177 -9.44 13.08 -7.37
C LEU A 177 -9.93 11.75 -6.77
N ASP A 178 -10.90 11.13 -7.45
CA ASP A 178 -11.44 9.82 -7.05
C ASP A 178 -10.30 8.79 -6.96
N PRO A 179 -10.20 8.02 -5.87
CA PRO A 179 -9.11 7.05 -5.63
C PRO A 179 -9.00 5.95 -6.71
N GLN A 180 -10.06 5.70 -7.46
CA GLN A 180 -10.06 4.74 -8.56
C GLN A 180 -9.49 5.32 -9.87
N TRP A 181 -9.44 6.64 -10.00
CA TRP A 181 -9.01 7.33 -11.23
C TRP A 181 -7.59 7.89 -11.17
N VAL A 182 -6.91 7.77 -10.02
CA VAL A 182 -5.56 8.33 -9.84
C VAL A 182 -4.58 7.78 -10.87
N GLU A 183 -4.61 6.47 -11.12
CA GLU A 183 -3.72 5.83 -12.10
C GLU A 183 -4.04 6.27 -13.54
N ALA A 184 -5.33 6.28 -13.91
CA ALA A 184 -5.75 6.75 -15.23
C ALA A 184 -5.41 8.23 -15.45
N ALA A 185 -5.59 9.08 -14.44
CA ALA A 185 -5.22 10.48 -14.47
C ALA A 185 -3.70 10.66 -14.62
N ALA A 186 -2.89 9.82 -13.95
CA ALA A 186 -1.44 9.85 -14.08
C ALA A 186 -0.98 9.53 -15.51
N PHE A 187 -1.57 8.52 -16.16
CA PHE A 187 -1.27 8.23 -17.56
C PHE A 187 -1.72 9.33 -18.52
N GLY A 188 -2.90 9.92 -18.28
CA GLY A 188 -3.39 11.07 -19.06
C GLY A 188 -2.44 12.28 -18.93
N TRP A 189 -1.98 12.56 -17.72
CA TRP A 189 -1.02 13.63 -17.45
C TRP A 189 0.33 13.37 -18.13
N LEU A 190 0.87 12.16 -18.08
CA LEU A 190 2.11 11.76 -18.75
C LEU A 190 1.99 11.92 -20.28
N ALA A 191 0.86 11.53 -20.87
CA ALA A 191 0.60 11.71 -22.29
C ALA A 191 0.59 13.22 -22.66
N ALA A 192 -0.07 14.05 -21.85
CA ALA A 192 -0.09 15.50 -22.05
C ALA A 192 1.31 16.13 -21.92
N CYS A 193 2.10 15.71 -20.93
CA CYS A 193 3.50 16.14 -20.79
C CYS A 193 4.31 15.78 -22.04
N TRP A 194 4.19 14.54 -22.51
CA TRP A 194 4.91 14.07 -23.69
C TRP A 194 4.54 14.86 -24.95
N MET A 195 3.24 15.09 -25.19
CA MET A 195 2.75 15.86 -26.34
C MET A 195 3.24 17.31 -26.32
N ASN A 196 3.37 17.91 -25.14
CA ASN A 196 3.82 19.30 -24.96
C ASN A 196 5.33 19.42 -24.70
N LYS A 197 6.09 18.32 -24.77
CA LYS A 197 7.55 18.28 -24.51
C LYS A 197 7.92 18.83 -23.13
N ILE A 198 7.06 18.60 -22.14
CA ILE A 198 7.29 18.97 -20.74
C ILE A 198 7.98 17.77 -20.06
N PRO A 199 9.12 17.95 -19.39
CA PRO A 199 9.73 16.89 -18.58
C PRO A 199 8.78 16.41 -17.47
N SER A 200 8.70 15.08 -17.24
CA SER A 200 7.80 14.47 -16.25
C SER A 200 8.54 13.52 -15.30
#